data_655245b0098829322a8265e282c6fcac
#
_entry.id   655245b0098829322a8265e282c6fcac
#
_cell.length_a   1.000
_cell.length_b   1.000
_cell.length_c   1.000
_cell.angle_alpha   90.00
_cell.angle_beta   90.00
_cell.angle_gamma   90.00
#
_symmetry.space_group_name_H-M   'P 1'
#
loop_
_entity.id
_entity.type
_entity.pdbx_description
1 polymer ?
#
loop_
_entity_poly.entity_id
_entity_poly.type
_entity_poly.pdbx_seq_one_letter_code
_entity_poly.pdbx_strand_id
1 'polypeptide(L)'
;IGGPVSNVLHINPGSAAERAANILKDADVKVVAAFNNISNSHLANIPNPIECDCLICGDDGKAKEIASDIIEKIPGLKAIDIGPLNKAHLIESITPLLIGMNIKFKSHYGGFRITGIDFE
;
A
#
# COMPACT_ATOMS: atom_id res chain seq x y z
N ILE A 1 5.03 -15.24 -2.31
CA ILE A 1 5.82 -15.82 -1.22
C ILE A 1 5.03 -16.87 -0.49
N GLY A 2 4.94 -18.08 -1.00
CA GLY A 2 4.28 -19.22 -0.36
C GLY A 2 2.77 -19.04 -0.16
N GLY A 3 1.99 -20.11 -0.28
CA GLY A 3 0.57 -20.12 -0.07
C GLY A 3 -0.26 -19.36 -1.11
N PRO A 4 -1.59 -19.47 -1.06
CA PRO A 4 -2.48 -18.68 -1.91
C PRO A 4 -2.36 -17.19 -1.62
N VAL A 5 -2.44 -16.35 -2.67
CA VAL A 5 -2.29 -14.90 -2.54
C VAL A 5 -3.39 -14.24 -1.71
N SER A 6 -4.51 -14.91 -1.48
CA SER A 6 -5.59 -14.42 -0.62
C SER A 6 -5.34 -14.69 0.86
N ASN A 7 -4.30 -15.45 1.21
CA ASN A 7 -3.93 -15.74 2.59
C ASN A 7 -2.76 -14.87 3.03
N VAL A 8 -2.73 -14.54 4.32
CA VAL A 8 -1.63 -13.76 4.91
C VAL A 8 -0.50 -14.69 5.31
N LEU A 9 0.71 -14.38 4.86
CA LEU A 9 1.93 -15.04 5.31
C LEU A 9 2.65 -14.12 6.30
N HIS A 10 2.84 -14.59 7.54
CA HIS A 10 3.55 -13.82 8.55
C HIS A 10 5.05 -14.05 8.44
N ILE A 11 5.81 -12.98 8.32
CA ILE A 11 7.26 -12.97 8.14
C ILE A 11 7.91 -12.35 9.39
N ASN A 12 8.90 -13.00 9.97
CA ASN A 12 9.68 -12.46 11.07
C ASN A 12 11.00 -11.87 10.57
N PRO A 13 11.37 -10.64 11.03
CA PRO A 13 10.57 -9.76 11.88
C PRO A 13 9.59 -8.92 11.06
N GLY A 14 8.38 -8.78 11.52
CA GLY A 14 7.41 -7.83 10.97
C GLY A 14 7.07 -8.03 9.49
N SER A 15 6.94 -6.94 8.76
CA SER A 15 6.51 -6.91 7.38
C SER A 15 7.65 -7.08 6.38
N ALA A 16 7.30 -7.32 5.11
CA ALA A 16 8.29 -7.32 4.02
C ALA A 16 8.98 -5.97 3.89
N ALA A 17 8.25 -4.87 4.08
CA ALA A 17 8.83 -3.52 4.03
C ALA A 17 9.85 -3.29 5.14
N GLU A 18 9.56 -3.77 6.36
CA GLU A 18 10.49 -3.68 7.47
C GLU A 18 11.74 -4.53 7.23
N ARG A 19 11.59 -5.71 6.61
CA ARG A 19 12.73 -6.54 6.23
C ARG A 19 13.59 -5.85 5.18
N ALA A 20 12.97 -5.23 4.19
CA ALA A 20 13.70 -4.47 3.18
C ALA A 20 14.48 -3.32 3.82
N ALA A 21 13.85 -2.58 4.74
CA ALA A 21 14.51 -1.49 5.46
C ALA A 21 15.70 -1.98 6.28
N ASN A 22 15.58 -3.13 6.93
CA ASN A 22 16.66 -3.71 7.71
C ASN A 22 17.84 -4.14 6.81
N ILE A 23 17.55 -4.73 5.66
CA ILE A 23 18.58 -5.13 4.69
C ILE A 23 19.33 -3.90 4.18
N LEU A 24 18.61 -2.79 3.98
CA LEU A 24 19.15 -1.55 3.40
C LEU A 24 19.62 -0.55 4.46
N LYS A 25 19.70 -0.93 5.73
CA LYS A 25 19.94 0.00 6.84
C LYS A 25 21.27 0.76 6.73
N ASP A 26 22.26 0.16 6.09
CA ASP A 26 23.57 0.79 5.92
C ASP A 26 23.69 1.59 4.62
N ALA A 27 22.65 1.58 3.79
CA ALA A 27 22.56 2.40 2.60
C ALA A 27 21.88 3.73 2.93
N ASP A 28 22.20 4.78 2.18
CA ASP A 28 21.57 6.10 2.37
C ASP A 28 20.23 6.13 1.62
N VAL A 29 19.27 5.32 2.08
CA VAL A 29 17.95 5.21 1.46
C VAL A 29 16.87 5.24 2.53
N LYS A 30 15.68 5.70 2.14
CA LYS A 30 14.48 5.72 2.98
C LYS A 30 13.45 4.79 2.34
N VAL A 31 12.78 3.99 3.17
CA VAL A 31 11.80 3.02 2.70
C VAL A 31 10.39 3.50 3.04
N VAL A 32 9.52 3.50 2.04
CA VAL A 32 8.10 3.81 2.19
C VAL A 32 7.30 2.65 1.60
N ALA A 33 6.37 2.12 2.39
CA ALA A 33 5.44 1.10 1.91
C ALA A 33 4.23 1.80 1.28
N ALA A 34 3.87 1.39 0.06
CA ALA A 34 2.76 2.00 -0.69
C ALA A 34 2.21 1.02 -1.72
N PHE A 35 1.00 1.33 -2.23
CA PHE A 35 0.34 0.59 -3.31
C PHE A 35 -0.12 -0.84 -2.97
N ASN A 36 0.07 -1.31 -1.75
CA ASN A 36 -0.32 -2.67 -1.36
C ASN A 36 -1.83 -2.91 -1.47
N ASN A 37 -2.63 -1.86 -1.37
CA ASN A 37 -4.09 -1.94 -1.46
C ASN A 37 -4.65 -1.47 -2.80
N ILE A 38 -3.80 -1.27 -3.82
CA ILE A 38 -4.23 -0.82 -5.14
C ILE A 38 -4.08 -1.98 -6.12
N SER A 39 -5.16 -2.29 -6.84
CA SER A 39 -5.19 -3.36 -7.83
C SER A 39 -4.20 -3.11 -8.95
N ASN A 40 -3.45 -4.13 -9.36
CA ASN A 40 -2.57 -4.04 -10.51
C ASN A 40 -3.35 -3.76 -11.81
N SER A 41 -4.62 -4.16 -11.88
CA SER A 41 -5.48 -3.85 -13.03
C SER A 41 -5.75 -2.35 -13.13
N HIS A 42 -5.93 -1.65 -11.98
CA HIS A 42 -6.02 -0.20 -11.97
C HIS A 42 -4.72 0.44 -12.45
N LEU A 43 -3.58 -0.01 -11.94
CA LEU A 43 -2.29 0.58 -12.29
C LEU A 43 -1.94 0.33 -13.76
N ALA A 44 -2.38 -0.77 -14.33
CA ALA A 44 -2.16 -1.09 -15.74
C ALA A 44 -3.01 -0.22 -16.68
N ASN A 45 -4.05 0.42 -16.19
CA ASN A 45 -4.99 1.21 -16.97
C ASN A 45 -4.83 2.73 -16.77
N ILE A 46 -3.72 3.18 -16.23
CA ILE A 46 -3.44 4.62 -16.16
C ILE A 46 -3.33 5.16 -17.59
N PRO A 47 -3.97 6.32 -17.94
CA PRO A 47 -4.44 7.37 -17.01
C PRO A 47 -5.91 7.31 -16.59
N ASN A 48 -6.57 6.19 -16.73
CA ASN A 48 -7.94 6.09 -16.23
C ASN A 48 -7.96 6.34 -14.71
N PRO A 49 -8.94 7.12 -14.19
CA PRO A 49 -8.97 7.44 -12.76
C PRO A 49 -9.09 6.22 -11.85
N ILE A 50 -8.42 6.29 -10.71
CA ILE A 50 -8.51 5.27 -9.66
C ILE A 50 -9.17 5.92 -8.44
N GLU A 51 -10.44 5.63 -8.21
CA GLU A 51 -11.24 6.24 -7.15
C GLU A 51 -11.03 5.50 -5.82
N CYS A 52 -9.79 5.47 -5.34
CA CYS A 52 -9.39 4.75 -4.14
C CYS A 52 -8.45 5.57 -3.28
N ASP A 53 -8.31 5.16 -2.01
CA ASP A 53 -7.27 5.67 -1.13
C ASP A 53 -6.08 4.72 -1.14
N CYS A 54 -4.89 5.27 -1.23
CA CYS A 54 -3.64 4.52 -1.18
C CYS A 54 -2.99 4.74 0.18
N LEU A 55 -2.90 3.70 0.98
CA LEU A 55 -2.29 3.80 2.31
C LEU A 55 -0.78 3.73 2.19
N ILE A 56 -0.09 4.63 2.88
CA ILE A 56 1.37 4.64 2.92
C ILE A 56 1.85 4.67 4.36
N CYS A 57 3.05 4.14 4.59
CA CYS A 57 3.73 4.29 5.86
C CYS A 57 5.24 4.29 5.66
N GLY A 58 5.96 4.88 6.60
CA GLY A 58 7.40 5.00 6.57
C GLY A 58 7.88 5.80 7.76
N ASP A 59 9.19 5.74 8.03
CA ASP A 59 9.77 6.42 9.18
C ASP A 59 10.26 7.84 8.85
N ASP A 60 10.47 8.14 7.56
CA ASP A 60 10.96 9.44 7.14
C ASP A 60 9.84 10.30 6.55
N GLY A 61 9.55 11.43 7.19
CA GLY A 61 8.46 12.32 6.77
C GLY A 61 8.65 12.88 5.37
N LYS A 62 9.89 13.24 5.01
CA LYS A 62 10.20 13.79 3.69
C LYS A 62 9.98 12.75 2.59
N ALA A 63 10.42 11.51 2.83
CA ALA A 63 10.24 10.43 1.87
C ALA A 63 8.75 10.13 1.66
N LYS A 64 7.95 10.17 2.73
CA LYS A 64 6.49 9.98 2.62
C LYS A 64 5.83 11.12 1.85
N GLU A 65 6.29 12.33 2.05
CA GLU A 65 5.78 13.50 1.30
C GLU A 65 6.04 13.32 -0.20
N ILE A 66 7.24 12.91 -0.57
CA ILE A 66 7.60 12.65 -1.96
C ILE A 66 6.74 11.53 -2.55
N ALA A 67 6.55 10.44 -1.80
CA ALA A 67 5.70 9.32 -2.22
C ALA A 67 4.26 9.77 -2.42
N SER A 68 3.73 10.59 -1.51
CA SER A 68 2.37 11.14 -1.61
C SER A 68 2.20 11.99 -2.87
N ASP A 69 3.17 12.82 -3.18
CA ASP A 69 3.13 13.68 -4.37
C ASP A 69 3.08 12.83 -5.64
N ILE A 70 3.85 11.75 -5.70
CA ILE A 70 3.87 10.84 -6.84
C ILE A 70 2.51 10.13 -6.96
N ILE A 71 1.99 9.62 -5.86
CA ILE A 71 0.71 8.88 -5.84
C ILE A 71 -0.42 9.78 -6.32
N GLU A 72 -0.46 11.02 -5.85
CA GLU A 72 -1.58 11.93 -6.17
C GLU A 72 -1.51 12.51 -7.58
N LYS A 73 -0.46 12.21 -8.33
CA LYS A 73 -0.44 12.47 -9.78
C LYS A 73 -1.32 11.50 -10.56
N ILE A 74 -1.68 10.37 -9.95
CA ILE A 74 -2.62 9.42 -10.56
C ILE A 74 -4.03 9.94 -10.30
N PRO A 75 -4.84 10.20 -11.35
CA PRO A 75 -6.17 10.78 -11.17
C PRO A 75 -7.04 9.95 -10.24
N GLY A 76 -7.67 10.61 -9.28
CA GLY A 76 -8.60 10.00 -8.34
C GLY A 76 -7.96 9.35 -7.12
N LEU A 77 -6.68 9.01 -7.19
CA LEU A 77 -5.97 8.33 -6.10
C LEU A 77 -5.54 9.35 -5.04
N LYS A 78 -5.80 9.03 -3.78
CA LYS A 78 -5.41 9.85 -2.64
C LYS A 78 -4.44 9.08 -1.77
N ALA A 79 -3.33 9.72 -1.37
CA ALA A 79 -2.36 9.12 -0.46
C ALA A 79 -2.75 9.43 0.99
N ILE A 80 -2.74 8.41 1.84
CA ILE A 80 -3.04 8.53 3.27
C ILE A 80 -1.89 7.94 4.07
N ASP A 81 -1.22 8.79 4.84
CA ASP A 81 -0.12 8.39 5.73
C ASP A 81 -0.70 7.78 7.01
N ILE A 82 -0.42 6.51 7.25
CA ILE A 82 -0.92 5.80 8.44
C ILE A 82 0.13 5.71 9.56
N GLY A 83 1.31 6.29 9.36
CA GLY A 83 2.32 6.37 10.42
C GLY A 83 3.64 5.73 10.07
N PRO A 84 4.38 5.24 11.09
CA PRO A 84 5.73 4.70 10.90
C PRO A 84 5.72 3.36 10.15
N LEU A 85 6.89 2.95 9.68
CA LEU A 85 7.06 1.75 8.86
C LEU A 85 6.60 0.47 9.54
N ASN A 86 6.59 0.43 10.89
CA ASN A 86 6.10 -0.74 11.61
C ASN A 86 4.59 -0.99 11.42
N LYS A 87 3.88 -0.06 10.79
CA LYS A 87 2.47 -0.25 10.38
C LYS A 87 2.33 -0.98 9.05
N ALA A 88 3.43 -1.25 8.34
CA ALA A 88 3.37 -1.87 7.02
C ALA A 88 2.73 -3.26 7.03
N HIS A 89 2.83 -4.01 8.14
CA HIS A 89 2.20 -5.31 8.25
C HIS A 89 0.67 -5.21 8.10
N LEU A 90 0.07 -4.11 8.55
CA LEU A 90 -1.38 -3.88 8.40
C LEU A 90 -1.74 -3.65 6.94
N ILE A 91 -0.96 -2.85 6.23
CA ILE A 91 -1.18 -2.58 4.81
C ILE A 91 -0.98 -3.86 3.99
N GLU A 92 0.05 -4.62 4.29
CA GLU A 92 0.35 -5.86 3.57
C GLU A 92 -0.75 -6.91 3.78
N SER A 93 -1.41 -6.89 4.94
CA SER A 93 -2.52 -7.79 5.23
C SER A 93 -3.79 -7.45 4.45
N ILE A 94 -3.96 -6.21 4.00
CA ILE A 94 -5.11 -5.80 3.20
C ILE A 94 -5.06 -6.40 1.79
N THR A 95 -3.88 -6.62 1.24
CA THR A 95 -3.73 -7.16 -0.11
C THR A 95 -4.48 -8.48 -0.31
N PRO A 96 -4.27 -9.52 0.52
CA PRO A 96 -5.03 -10.76 0.35
C PRO A 96 -6.53 -10.58 0.61
N LEU A 97 -6.93 -9.63 1.46
CA LEU A 97 -8.35 -9.33 1.67
C LEU A 97 -9.00 -8.84 0.38
N LEU A 98 -8.38 -7.88 -0.30
CA LEU A 98 -8.92 -7.32 -1.54
C LEU A 98 -8.88 -8.33 -2.68
N ILE A 99 -7.82 -9.13 -2.76
CA ILE A 99 -7.72 -10.20 -3.77
C ILE A 99 -8.84 -11.22 -3.55
N GLY A 100 -9.09 -11.61 -2.31
CA GLY A 100 -10.17 -12.54 -1.98
C GLY A 100 -11.54 -11.98 -2.35
N MET A 101 -11.79 -10.70 -2.10
CA MET A 101 -13.03 -10.04 -2.48
C MET A 101 -13.19 -9.97 -4.00
N ASN A 102 -12.11 -9.66 -4.72
CA ASN A 102 -12.13 -9.64 -6.18
C ASN A 102 -12.49 -11.01 -6.74
N ILE A 103 -11.95 -12.07 -6.18
CA ILE A 103 -12.27 -13.45 -6.60
C ILE A 103 -13.74 -13.75 -6.33
N LYS A 104 -14.21 -13.44 -5.12
CA LYS A 104 -15.59 -13.74 -4.71
C LYS A 104 -16.61 -13.03 -5.59
N PHE A 105 -16.38 -11.76 -5.90
CA PHE A 105 -17.33 -10.92 -6.63
C PHE A 105 -16.99 -10.76 -8.11
N LYS A 106 -16.03 -11.54 -8.62
CA LYS A 106 -15.63 -11.56 -10.04
C LYS A 106 -15.22 -10.16 -10.54
N SER A 107 -14.45 -9.46 -9.74
CA SER A 107 -13.92 -8.13 -10.06
C SER A 107 -12.40 -8.17 -10.16
N HIS A 108 -11.81 -7.14 -10.77
CA HIS A 108 -10.36 -6.92 -10.83
C HIS A 108 -9.97 -5.56 -10.23
N TYR A 109 -10.95 -4.80 -9.69
CA TYR A 109 -10.77 -3.39 -9.36
C TYR A 109 -11.15 -3.06 -7.93
N GLY A 110 -11.21 -4.05 -7.05
CA GLY A 110 -11.54 -3.82 -5.64
C GLY A 110 -10.53 -2.90 -4.98
N GLY A 111 -11.03 -1.92 -4.26
CA GLY A 111 -10.26 -0.97 -3.48
C GLY A 111 -11.18 -0.36 -2.44
N PHE A 112 -10.72 0.71 -1.77
CA PHE A 112 -11.57 1.36 -0.77
C PHE A 112 -11.32 2.86 -0.68
N ARG A 113 -12.25 3.54 -0.01
CA ARG A 113 -12.15 4.91 0.46
C ARG A 113 -12.37 4.91 1.96
N ILE A 114 -11.61 5.71 2.68
CA ILE A 114 -11.80 5.92 4.11
C ILE A 114 -12.72 7.13 4.28
N THR A 115 -13.81 6.94 5.02
CA THR A 115 -14.81 7.98 5.25
C THR A 115 -14.83 8.39 6.71
N GLY A 116 -15.35 9.58 6.99
CA GLY A 116 -15.53 10.05 8.35
C GLY A 116 -14.29 10.70 8.97
N ILE A 117 -13.20 10.82 8.24
CA ILE A 117 -11.97 11.45 8.71
C ILE A 117 -11.59 12.57 7.75
N ASP A 118 -11.21 13.72 8.31
CA ASP A 118 -10.64 14.82 7.55
C ASP A 118 -9.12 14.69 7.58
N PHE A 119 -8.52 14.51 6.41
CA PHE A 119 -7.08 14.28 6.28
C PHE A 119 -6.29 15.57 5.98
N GLU A 120 -6.95 16.70 5.95
CA GLU A 120 -6.30 17.98 5.69
C GLU A 120 -5.89 18.75 6.94
#